data_44464f6aae9569497a815a6088ba1998
#
_entry.id   44464f6aae9569497a815a6088ba1998
#
_cell.length_a   1.000
_cell.length_b   1.000
_cell.length_c   1.000
_cell.angle_alpha   90.00
_cell.angle_beta   90.00
_cell.angle_gamma   90.00
#
_symmetry.space_group_name_H-M   'P 1'
#
loop_
_entity.id
_entity.type
_entity.pdbx_description
1 polymer ?
#
loop_
_entity_poly.entity_id
_entity_poly.type
_entity_poly.pdbx_seq_one_letter_code
_entity_poly.pdbx_strand_id
1 'polypeptide(L)'
;MINIGIDFSLNSPGVCIETSDGQYKFITFFNYGNRIWDEEGKKIPKAFSVHKELMDDNAILGFPYTRDVTSKDFLPRERQKLYDAGNISSLMVNVFSTLFDDDEVSVGLEGFSYGSKGNSFIDIIQYNTFLRKELIDKYSI
;
A
#
# COMPACT_ATOMS: atom_id res chain seq x y z
N MET A 1 12.29 -13.13 -14.45
CA MET A 1 11.36 -11.99 -14.41
C MET A 1 10.52 -12.08 -13.13
N ILE A 2 10.33 -10.99 -12.45
CA ILE A 2 9.45 -10.88 -11.28
C ILE A 2 8.19 -10.14 -11.68
N ASN A 3 7.03 -10.69 -11.34
CA ASN A 3 5.75 -10.07 -11.62
C ASN A 3 5.14 -9.55 -10.31
N ILE A 4 4.77 -8.29 -10.30
CA ILE A 4 4.15 -7.64 -9.14
C ILE A 4 2.75 -7.19 -9.53
N GLY A 5 1.74 -7.68 -8.83
CA GLY A 5 0.36 -7.21 -8.92
C GLY A 5 0.01 -6.34 -7.72
N ILE A 6 -0.50 -5.16 -7.95
CA ILE A 6 -0.85 -4.21 -6.90
C ILE A 6 -2.34 -3.84 -7.00
N ASP A 7 -3.07 -4.13 -5.95
CA ASP A 7 -4.42 -3.64 -5.71
C ASP A 7 -4.29 -2.47 -4.72
N PHE A 8 -4.46 -1.25 -5.23
CA PHE A 8 -4.19 -0.05 -4.46
C PHE A 8 -5.45 0.49 -3.80
N SER A 9 -5.42 0.56 -2.48
CA SER A 9 -6.43 1.27 -1.68
C SER A 9 -5.76 2.23 -0.70
N LEU A 10 -6.52 3.20 -0.18
CA LEU A 10 -5.96 4.23 0.72
C LEU A 10 -5.56 3.68 2.09
N ASN A 11 -6.22 2.64 2.57
CA ASN A 11 -6.01 2.15 3.92
C ASN A 11 -5.38 0.76 3.99
N SER A 12 -5.37 0.02 2.88
CA SER A 12 -4.88 -1.36 2.88
C SER A 12 -4.49 -1.82 1.48
N PRO A 13 -3.45 -1.25 0.88
CA PRO A 13 -2.95 -1.75 -0.40
C PRO A 13 -2.50 -3.20 -0.29
N GLY A 14 -2.94 -4.03 -1.23
CA GLY A 14 -2.55 -5.42 -1.34
C GLY A 14 -1.56 -5.64 -2.49
N VAL A 15 -0.60 -6.52 -2.27
CA VAL A 15 0.41 -6.84 -3.29
C VAL A 15 0.62 -8.34 -3.37
N CYS A 16 0.67 -8.85 -4.60
CA CYS A 16 1.11 -10.20 -4.88
C CYS A 16 2.39 -10.15 -5.73
N ILE A 17 3.40 -10.86 -5.30
CA ILE A 17 4.66 -10.97 -6.02
C ILE A 17 4.84 -12.42 -6.46
N GLU A 18 4.99 -12.63 -7.77
CA GLU A 18 5.43 -13.89 -8.34
C GLU A 18 6.93 -13.82 -8.59
N THR A 19 7.68 -14.67 -7.92
CA THR A 19 9.14 -14.74 -8.06
C THR A 19 9.55 -15.52 -9.30
N SER A 20 10.82 -15.41 -9.70
CA SER A 20 11.35 -16.05 -10.90
C SER A 20 11.25 -17.59 -10.87
N ASP A 21 11.20 -18.18 -9.68
CA ASP A 21 11.04 -19.62 -9.48
C ASP A 21 9.56 -20.06 -9.37
N GLY A 22 8.63 -19.15 -9.63
CA GLY A 22 7.19 -19.43 -9.62
C GLY A 22 6.53 -19.45 -8.25
N GLN A 23 7.19 -18.97 -7.22
CA GLN A 23 6.59 -18.83 -5.90
C GLN A 23 5.85 -17.51 -5.77
N TYR A 24 4.87 -17.46 -4.88
CA TYR A 24 4.08 -16.27 -4.62
C TYR A 24 4.33 -15.75 -3.21
N LYS A 25 4.44 -14.42 -3.09
CA LYS A 25 4.46 -13.71 -1.81
C LYS A 25 3.31 -12.72 -1.78
N PHE A 26 2.57 -12.72 -0.68
CA PHE A 26 1.45 -11.81 -0.48
C PHE A 26 1.81 -10.80 0.58
N ILE A 27 1.55 -9.52 0.30
CA ILE A 27 1.88 -8.42 1.19
C ILE A 27 0.65 -7.55 1.37
N THR A 28 0.41 -7.08 2.58
CA THR A 28 -0.54 -6.02 2.86
C THR A 28 0.19 -4.85 3.50
N PHE A 29 -0.03 -3.67 2.96
CA PHE A 29 0.33 -2.42 3.62
C PHE A 29 -0.93 -1.91 4.30
N PHE A 30 -0.84 -1.46 5.52
CA PHE A 30 -2.05 -1.05 6.24
C PHE A 30 -1.84 0.24 7.03
N ASN A 31 -2.89 1.08 7.03
CA ASN A 31 -2.90 2.29 7.82
C ASN A 31 -3.07 1.93 9.31
N TYR A 32 -2.00 2.06 10.07
CA TYR A 32 -1.99 1.76 11.51
C TYR A 32 -2.98 2.63 12.29
N GLY A 33 -3.29 3.83 11.80
CA GLY A 33 -4.27 4.73 12.40
C GLY A 33 -5.72 4.31 12.18
N ASN A 34 -5.99 3.43 11.23
CA ASN A 34 -7.33 2.88 10.97
C ASN A 34 -7.58 1.71 11.93
N ARG A 35 -8.10 2.01 13.12
CA ARG A 35 -8.24 1.07 14.23
C ARG A 35 -9.68 0.76 14.54
N ILE A 36 -9.90 -0.45 15.04
CA ILE A 36 -11.18 -0.91 15.59
C ILE A 36 -10.96 -1.48 16.98
N TRP A 37 -12.02 -1.64 17.73
CA TRP A 37 -12.00 -2.34 19.01
C TRP A 37 -12.06 -3.84 18.77
N ASP A 38 -11.16 -4.59 19.41
CA ASP A 38 -11.22 -6.05 19.42
C ASP A 38 -12.18 -6.57 20.51
N GLU A 39 -12.33 -7.90 20.59
CA GLU A 39 -13.19 -8.55 21.56
C GLU A 39 -12.74 -8.33 23.02
N GLU A 40 -11.45 -8.05 23.22
CA GLU A 40 -10.86 -7.81 24.54
C GLU A 40 -10.90 -6.32 24.95
N GLY A 41 -11.49 -5.46 24.12
CA GLY A 41 -11.59 -4.03 24.40
C GLY A 41 -10.31 -3.24 24.09
N LYS A 42 -9.40 -3.77 23.28
CA LYS A 42 -8.20 -3.09 22.82
C LYS A 42 -8.41 -2.49 21.43
N LYS A 43 -7.81 -1.34 21.18
CA LYS A 43 -7.74 -0.78 19.82
C LYS A 43 -6.62 -1.43 19.04
N ILE A 44 -6.98 -2.09 17.95
CA ILE A 44 -6.05 -2.74 17.03
C ILE A 44 -6.22 -2.18 15.61
N PRO A 45 -5.20 -2.23 14.76
CA PRO A 45 -5.36 -1.92 13.35
C PRO A 45 -6.45 -2.80 12.73
N LYS A 46 -7.33 -2.21 11.93
CA LYS A 46 -8.41 -2.95 11.27
C LYS A 46 -7.90 -4.12 10.45
N ALA A 47 -6.73 -3.98 9.83
CA ALA A 47 -6.11 -5.06 9.07
C ALA A 47 -5.84 -6.31 9.91
N PHE A 48 -5.53 -6.17 11.19
CA PHE A 48 -5.29 -7.30 12.09
C PHE A 48 -6.54 -8.12 12.33
N SER A 49 -7.72 -7.50 12.35
CA SER A 49 -8.97 -8.25 12.51
C SER A 49 -9.31 -9.10 11.28
N VAL A 50 -8.82 -8.70 10.11
CA VAL A 50 -9.10 -9.39 8.84
C VAL A 50 -8.02 -10.41 8.51
N HIS A 51 -6.74 -10.08 8.76
CA HIS A 51 -5.60 -10.85 8.26
C HIS A 51 -4.70 -11.42 9.36
N LYS A 52 -5.10 -11.34 10.64
CA LYS A 52 -4.24 -11.72 11.76
C LYS A 52 -3.69 -13.15 11.64
N GLU A 53 -4.55 -14.12 11.37
CA GLU A 53 -4.13 -15.52 11.25
C GLU A 53 -3.11 -15.72 10.14
N LEU A 54 -3.35 -15.11 8.99
CA LEU A 54 -2.46 -15.19 7.84
C LEU A 54 -1.12 -14.48 8.10
N MET A 55 -1.13 -13.37 8.85
CA MET A 55 0.08 -12.67 9.26
C MET A 55 0.87 -13.48 10.30
N ASP A 56 0.19 -14.06 11.29
CA ASP A 56 0.81 -14.88 12.34
C ASP A 56 1.47 -16.13 11.74
N ASP A 57 0.87 -16.72 10.71
CA ASP A 57 1.40 -17.87 9.98
C ASP A 57 2.42 -17.49 8.89
N ASN A 58 2.76 -16.21 8.76
CA ASN A 58 3.61 -15.66 7.68
C ASN A 58 3.12 -15.95 6.27
N ALA A 59 1.84 -16.27 6.09
CA ALA A 59 1.22 -16.42 4.78
C ALA A 59 1.05 -15.08 4.08
N ILE A 60 0.87 -13.99 4.86
CA ILE A 60 0.86 -12.62 4.39
C ILE A 60 1.86 -11.82 5.21
N LEU A 61 2.69 -11.03 4.54
CA LEU A 61 3.58 -10.06 5.18
C LEU A 61 2.83 -8.74 5.38
N GLY A 62 2.83 -8.21 6.58
CA GLY A 62 2.16 -6.96 6.92
C GLY A 62 3.15 -5.83 7.20
N PHE A 63 2.96 -4.67 6.56
CA PHE A 63 3.78 -3.49 6.78
C PHE A 63 2.90 -2.29 7.13
N PRO A 64 3.07 -1.70 8.32
CA PRO A 64 2.26 -0.56 8.74
C PRO A 64 2.76 0.75 8.14
N TYR A 65 1.85 1.66 7.90
CA TYR A 65 2.12 3.06 7.62
C TYR A 65 1.10 3.93 8.34
N THR A 66 1.37 5.22 8.43
CA THR A 66 0.46 6.19 9.05
C THR A 66 0.09 7.27 8.05
N ARG A 67 -1.17 7.64 8.04
CA ARG A 67 -1.66 8.80 7.29
C ARG A 67 -1.83 9.94 8.27
N ASP A 68 -1.09 11.04 8.05
CA ASP A 68 -1.03 12.17 8.97
C ASP A 68 -1.87 13.37 8.49
N VAL A 69 -3.02 13.10 7.87
CA VAL A 69 -3.92 14.15 7.41
C VAL A 69 -4.80 14.62 8.57
N THR A 70 -4.37 15.65 9.26
CA THR A 70 -5.03 16.18 10.45
C THR A 70 -5.63 17.58 10.25
N SER A 71 -5.13 18.36 9.32
CA SER A 71 -5.63 19.71 9.09
C SER A 71 -6.99 19.73 8.42
N LYS A 72 -7.86 20.67 8.86
CA LYS A 72 -9.16 20.92 8.24
C LYS A 72 -9.07 22.00 7.16
N ASP A 73 -8.00 22.80 7.15
CA ASP A 73 -7.77 23.84 6.17
C ASP A 73 -7.31 23.23 4.84
N PHE A 74 -7.81 23.76 3.74
CA PHE A 74 -7.62 23.18 2.42
C PHE A 74 -6.14 23.00 2.03
N LEU A 75 -5.36 24.08 2.00
CA LEU A 75 -3.97 24.01 1.54
C LEU A 75 -3.07 23.13 2.43
N PRO A 76 -3.07 23.27 3.76
CA PRO A 76 -2.31 22.37 4.63
C PRO A 76 -2.74 20.91 4.51
N ARG A 77 -4.04 20.64 4.35
CA ARG A 77 -4.56 19.29 4.17
C ARG A 77 -4.09 18.67 2.86
N GLU A 78 -4.14 19.41 1.77
CA GLU A 78 -3.66 18.92 0.47
C GLU A 78 -2.15 18.65 0.49
N ARG A 79 -1.37 19.49 1.19
CA ARG A 79 0.04 19.25 1.41
C ARG A 79 0.29 17.96 2.17
N GLN A 80 -0.44 17.73 3.26
CA GLN A 80 -0.33 16.50 4.05
C GLN A 80 -0.64 15.25 3.21
N LYS A 81 -1.68 15.31 2.36
CA LYS A 81 -2.01 14.21 1.44
C LYS A 81 -0.88 13.89 0.47
N LEU A 82 -0.22 14.90 -0.08
CA LEU A 82 0.89 14.69 -1.00
C LEU A 82 2.11 14.08 -0.29
N TYR A 83 2.42 14.52 0.92
CA TYR A 83 3.48 13.91 1.73
C TYR A 83 3.15 12.45 2.07
N ASP A 84 1.93 12.16 2.46
CA ASP A 84 1.52 10.77 2.73
C ASP A 84 1.63 9.89 1.49
N ALA A 85 1.21 10.39 0.34
CA ALA A 85 1.32 9.68 -0.93
C ALA A 85 2.78 9.33 -1.26
N GLY A 86 3.68 10.28 -1.08
CA GLY A 86 5.12 10.06 -1.27
C GLY A 86 5.68 9.04 -0.28
N ASN A 87 5.29 9.15 0.98
CA ASN A 87 5.79 8.27 2.04
C ASN A 87 5.35 6.82 1.84
N ILE A 88 4.08 6.57 1.55
CA ILE A 88 3.60 5.20 1.31
C ILE A 88 4.22 4.60 0.04
N SER A 89 4.37 5.39 -1.01
CA SER A 89 5.00 4.93 -2.24
C SER A 89 6.46 4.54 -2.04
N SER A 90 7.22 5.36 -1.31
CA SER A 90 8.61 5.05 -0.95
C SER A 90 8.70 3.81 -0.06
N LEU A 91 7.81 3.65 0.91
CA LEU A 91 7.74 2.46 1.74
C LEU A 91 7.52 1.20 0.90
N MET A 92 6.54 1.22 0.01
CA MET A 92 6.22 0.08 -0.83
C MET A 92 7.43 -0.33 -1.70
N VAL A 93 8.06 0.62 -2.37
CA VAL A 93 9.22 0.34 -3.22
C VAL A 93 10.42 -0.13 -2.40
N ASN A 94 10.65 0.42 -1.22
CA ASN A 94 11.70 -0.05 -0.32
C ASN A 94 11.46 -1.49 0.14
N VAL A 95 10.23 -1.86 0.46
CA VAL A 95 9.88 -3.24 0.81
C VAL A 95 10.13 -4.17 -0.37
N PHE A 96 9.74 -3.79 -1.58
CA PHE A 96 10.01 -4.59 -2.77
C PHE A 96 11.52 -4.81 -2.94
N SER A 97 12.33 -3.78 -2.75
CA SER A 97 13.79 -3.88 -2.85
C SER A 97 14.42 -4.82 -1.84
N THR A 98 13.78 -5.09 -0.70
CA THR A 98 14.25 -6.04 0.30
C THR A 98 13.84 -7.48 0.00
N LEU A 99 12.80 -7.68 -0.79
CA LEU A 99 12.24 -9.00 -1.07
C LEU A 99 12.83 -9.65 -2.31
N PHE A 100 13.37 -8.88 -3.23
CA PHE A 100 14.03 -9.38 -4.42
C PHE A 100 15.09 -8.40 -4.91
N ASP A 101 16.16 -8.95 -5.43
CA ASP A 101 17.22 -8.21 -6.14
C ASP A 101 16.98 -8.36 -7.64
N ASP A 102 16.78 -7.34 -8.27
CA ASP A 102 16.87 -7.03 -9.53
C ASP A 102 16.19 -7.17 -10.60
N ASP A 103 16.11 -7.54 -11.31
CA ASP A 103 16.42 -7.69 -12.55
C ASP A 103 15.36 -7.24 -13.49
N GLU A 104 14.52 -8.04 -14.04
CA GLU A 104 13.37 -7.71 -14.83
C GLU A 104 12.12 -7.77 -13.96
N VAL A 105 11.52 -6.62 -13.77
CA VAL A 105 10.29 -6.47 -12.99
C VAL A 105 9.16 -6.03 -13.91
N SER A 106 8.07 -6.77 -13.88
CA SER A 106 6.81 -6.38 -14.52
C SER A 106 5.80 -6.01 -13.44
N VAL A 107 5.17 -4.86 -13.57
CA VAL A 107 4.21 -4.39 -12.57
C VAL A 107 2.83 -4.22 -13.20
N GLY A 108 1.87 -4.95 -12.67
CA GLY A 108 0.45 -4.75 -12.92
C GLY A 108 -0.17 -3.92 -11.79
N LEU A 109 -0.68 -2.77 -12.12
CA LEU A 109 -1.34 -1.89 -11.17
C LEU A 109 -2.81 -1.79 -11.54
N GLU A 110 -3.68 -2.06 -10.57
CA GLU A 110 -5.12 -1.96 -10.80
C GLU A 110 -5.50 -0.55 -11.26
N GLY A 111 -6.39 -0.48 -12.24
CA GLY A 111 -6.93 0.78 -12.72
C GLY A 111 -7.88 1.41 -11.70
N PHE A 112 -8.26 2.66 -11.97
CA PHE A 112 -9.19 3.37 -11.10
C PHE A 112 -10.58 2.76 -11.17
N SER A 113 -11.22 2.61 -10.01
CA SER A 113 -12.61 2.17 -9.95
C SER A 113 -13.55 3.29 -10.40
N TYR A 114 -14.35 3.02 -11.41
CA TYR A 114 -15.38 3.96 -11.87
C TYR A 114 -16.49 4.22 -10.84
N GLY A 115 -16.60 3.34 -9.84
CA GLY A 115 -17.55 3.50 -8.74
C GLY A 115 -17.09 4.46 -7.65
N SER A 116 -15.83 4.83 -7.64
CA SER A 116 -15.27 5.76 -6.65
C SER A 116 -15.69 7.19 -6.99
N LYS A 117 -16.12 7.94 -5.98
CA LYS A 117 -16.61 9.31 -6.13
C LYS A 117 -16.00 10.24 -5.11
N GLY A 118 -15.94 11.53 -5.46
CA GLY A 118 -15.54 12.61 -4.57
C GLY A 118 -14.05 12.61 -4.21
N ASN A 119 -13.75 13.08 -3.00
CA ASN A 119 -12.38 13.30 -2.57
C ASN A 119 -11.56 12.01 -2.48
N SER A 120 -12.18 10.88 -2.13
CA SER A 120 -11.49 9.59 -2.07
C SER A 120 -10.96 9.14 -3.43
N PHE A 121 -11.69 9.44 -4.50
CA PHE A 121 -11.24 9.13 -5.86
C PHE A 121 -9.99 9.96 -6.23
N ILE A 122 -9.99 11.24 -5.91
CA ILE A 122 -8.84 12.12 -6.14
C ILE A 122 -7.63 11.64 -5.33
N ASP A 123 -7.83 11.28 -4.07
CA ASP A 123 -6.77 10.77 -3.21
C ASP A 123 -6.14 9.49 -3.78
N ILE A 124 -6.95 8.57 -4.27
CA ILE A 124 -6.47 7.33 -4.91
C ILE A 124 -5.62 7.65 -6.15
N ILE A 125 -6.06 8.59 -6.98
CA ILE A 125 -5.30 9.03 -8.16
C ILE A 125 -3.94 9.60 -7.75
N GLN A 126 -3.89 10.45 -6.73
CA GLN A 126 -2.66 11.05 -6.25
C GLN A 126 -1.68 9.98 -5.75
N TYR A 127 -2.12 9.08 -4.88
CA TYR A 127 -1.30 8.00 -4.35
C TYR A 127 -0.79 7.09 -5.46
N ASN A 128 -1.65 6.74 -6.39
CA ASN A 128 -1.29 5.89 -7.53
C ASN A 128 -0.25 6.57 -8.43
N THR A 129 -0.35 7.88 -8.63
CA THR A 129 0.61 8.65 -9.42
C THR A 129 1.98 8.66 -8.77
N PHE A 130 2.07 8.87 -7.46
CA PHE A 130 3.33 8.81 -6.71
C PHE A 130 3.95 7.41 -6.78
N LEU A 131 3.15 6.37 -6.59
CA LEU A 131 3.63 5.00 -6.66
C LEU A 131 4.19 4.66 -8.04
N ARG A 132 3.49 5.04 -9.11
CA ARG A 132 3.98 4.84 -10.48
C ARG A 132 5.31 5.52 -10.72
N LYS A 133 5.45 6.76 -10.25
CA LYS A 133 6.69 7.49 -10.37
C LYS A 133 7.84 6.77 -9.68
N GLU A 134 7.66 6.36 -8.44
CA GLU A 134 8.68 5.63 -7.68
C GLU A 134 9.06 4.29 -8.35
N LEU A 135 8.09 3.56 -8.87
CA LEU A 135 8.33 2.31 -9.58
C LEU A 135 9.12 2.53 -10.87
N ILE A 136 8.78 3.55 -11.64
CA ILE A 136 9.50 3.92 -12.87
C ILE A 136 10.93 4.31 -12.54
N ASP A 137 11.12 5.16 -11.55
CA ASP A 137 12.45 5.65 -11.15
C ASP A 137 13.33 4.50 -10.64
N LYS A 138 12.75 3.55 -9.93
CA LYS A 138 13.50 2.44 -9.33
C LYS A 138 13.81 1.32 -10.32
N TYR A 139 12.86 0.96 -11.15
CA TYR A 139 12.96 -0.24 -12.00
C TYR A 139 13.06 0.05 -13.48
N SER A 140 13.03 1.30 -13.89
CA SER A 140 13.14 1.72 -15.30
C SER A 140 12.08 1.08 -16.22
N ILE A 141 10.89 0.90 -15.70
CA ILE A 141 9.77 0.29 -16.42
C ILE A 141 8.85 1.34 -17.05
#